data_e2e64e9f260ee80c80d5c3ec54e13be9
#
_entry.id   e2e64e9f260ee80c80d5c3ec54e13be9
#
_cell.length_a   1.000
_cell.length_b   1.000
_cell.length_c   1.000
_cell.angle_alpha   90.00
_cell.angle_beta   90.00
_cell.angle_gamma   90.00
#
_symmetry.space_group_name_H-M   'P 1'
#
loop_
_entity.id
_entity.type
_entity.pdbx_description
1 polymer ?
#
loop_
_entity_poly.entity_id
_entity_poly.type
_entity_poly.pdbx_seq_one_letter_code
_entity_poly.pdbx_strand_id
1 'polypeptide(L)'
;MRKITANQFIQSCFLLSCLFLTACVITPIQRDDINDPALQNIQRAFSQTVSDALNDPDEDWTSGWLGNMWVNFHEGKQRGLCYQWKYRIHTGVKSTVHAQGWQLTGIVINKGADGEHHAVIVYDPKRIQTAQLLHATVKQPVFVLDAWRQGMPDIYFLSEWLQLARHIRVPAQLINIKQPVSLN
;
A
#
# COMPACT_ATOMS: atom_id res chain seq x y z
N MET A 1 12.80 -36.79 43.45
CA MET A 1 12.83 -36.41 42.04
C MET A 1 11.61 -37.00 41.32
N ARG A 2 10.63 -36.19 40.89
CA ARG A 2 9.46 -36.68 40.10
C ARG A 2 9.88 -36.91 38.66
N LYS A 3 9.76 -38.15 38.17
CA LYS A 3 9.99 -38.49 36.76
C LYS A 3 8.83 -37.90 35.93
N ILE A 4 9.16 -36.94 35.07
CA ILE A 4 8.21 -36.43 34.08
C ILE A 4 7.98 -37.52 33.04
N THR A 5 6.74 -37.93 32.83
CA THR A 5 6.39 -38.95 31.83
C THR A 5 6.42 -38.33 30.42
N ALA A 6 6.75 -39.12 29.41
CA ALA A 6 6.82 -38.68 28.00
C ALA A 6 5.52 -37.97 27.54
N ASN A 7 4.37 -38.40 28.05
CA ASN A 7 3.07 -37.77 27.74
C ASN A 7 2.96 -36.34 28.30
N GLN A 8 3.51 -36.07 29.50
CA GLN A 8 3.51 -34.72 30.07
C GLN A 8 4.42 -33.77 29.29
N PHE A 9 5.53 -34.28 28.76
CA PHE A 9 6.43 -33.49 27.91
C PHE A 9 5.78 -33.14 26.59
N ILE A 10 5.11 -34.07 25.92
CA ILE A 10 4.38 -33.87 24.67
C ILE A 10 3.23 -32.88 24.86
N GLN A 11 2.43 -32.99 25.92
CA GLN A 11 1.36 -32.03 26.22
C GLN A 11 1.89 -30.61 26.49
N SER A 12 3.02 -30.48 27.20
CA SER A 12 3.64 -29.17 27.46
C SER A 12 4.17 -28.52 26.18
N CYS A 13 4.79 -29.30 25.29
CA CYS A 13 5.25 -28.80 23.98
C CYS A 13 4.10 -28.37 23.06
N PHE A 14 2.97 -29.09 23.10
CA PHE A 14 1.80 -28.75 22.31
C PHE A 14 1.12 -27.46 22.82
N LEU A 15 1.04 -27.27 24.13
CA LEU A 15 0.52 -26.03 24.75
C LEU A 15 1.43 -24.83 24.50
N LEU A 16 2.75 -25.01 24.54
CA LEU A 16 3.69 -23.94 24.21
C LEU A 16 3.63 -23.56 22.73
N SER A 17 3.47 -24.53 21.83
CA SER A 17 3.34 -24.28 20.38
C SER A 17 2.07 -23.49 20.02
N CYS A 18 0.97 -23.70 20.73
CA CYS A 18 -0.27 -22.95 20.52
C CYS A 18 -0.22 -21.49 20.99
N LEU A 19 0.68 -21.17 21.94
CA LEU A 19 0.84 -19.79 22.43
C LEU A 19 1.60 -18.87 21.45
N PHE A 20 2.31 -19.42 20.47
CA PHE A 20 3.02 -18.64 19.45
C PHE A 20 2.19 -18.34 18.19
N LEU A 21 0.94 -18.80 18.11
CA LEU A 21 0.05 -18.56 16.97
C LEU A 21 -0.82 -17.31 17.14
N THR A 22 -0.46 -16.37 18.03
CA THR A 22 -1.01 -15.03 17.95
C THR A 22 -0.37 -14.36 16.72
N ALA A 23 -0.89 -14.68 15.53
CA ALA A 23 -0.58 -13.92 14.33
C ALA A 23 -0.93 -12.46 14.65
N CYS A 24 0.07 -11.58 14.65
CA CYS A 24 -0.18 -10.15 14.65
C CYS A 24 -1.03 -9.86 13.42
N VAL A 25 -2.33 -9.70 13.61
CA VAL A 25 -3.21 -9.24 12.54
C VAL A 25 -2.81 -7.79 12.27
N ILE A 26 -2.06 -7.60 11.18
CA ILE A 26 -1.75 -6.26 10.68
C ILE A 26 -3.04 -5.74 10.06
N THR A 27 -3.55 -4.62 10.56
CA THR A 27 -4.73 -3.96 10.01
C THR A 27 -4.30 -2.79 9.13
N PRO A 28 -5.01 -2.56 8.01
CA PRO A 28 -4.71 -1.41 7.16
C PRO A 28 -4.95 -0.09 7.91
N ILE A 29 -4.17 0.91 7.58
CA ILE A 29 -4.35 2.28 8.09
C ILE A 29 -5.53 2.90 7.37
N GLN A 30 -6.64 3.03 8.08
CA GLN A 30 -7.85 3.69 7.60
C GLN A 30 -7.87 5.14 8.13
N ARG A 31 -8.56 6.02 7.42
CA ARG A 31 -8.70 7.44 7.81
C ARG A 31 -10.09 7.73 8.36
N ASP A 32 -10.53 6.94 9.31
CA ASP A 32 -11.83 7.13 9.99
C ASP A 32 -11.86 8.39 10.88
N ASP A 33 -10.67 8.93 11.19
CA ASP A 33 -10.48 10.22 11.84
C ASP A 33 -10.88 11.41 10.95
N ILE A 34 -11.10 11.19 9.64
CA ILE A 34 -11.52 12.20 8.69
C ILE A 34 -12.95 11.92 8.23
N ASN A 35 -13.88 12.71 8.75
CA ASN A 35 -15.29 12.60 8.38
C ASN A 35 -15.57 13.29 7.04
N ASP A 36 -15.07 12.73 5.94
CA ASP A 36 -15.30 13.17 4.57
C ASP A 36 -15.91 12.03 3.76
N PRO A 37 -17.19 12.15 3.34
CA PRO A 37 -17.86 11.09 2.58
C PRO A 37 -17.18 10.74 1.26
N ALA A 38 -16.52 11.70 0.60
CA ALA A 38 -15.78 11.45 -0.62
C ALA A 38 -14.56 10.56 -0.34
N LEU A 39 -13.80 10.87 0.73
CA LEU A 39 -12.67 10.04 1.14
C LEU A 39 -13.11 8.63 1.52
N GLN A 40 -14.22 8.46 2.24
CA GLN A 40 -14.76 7.15 2.61
C GLN A 40 -15.14 6.32 1.38
N ASN A 41 -15.70 6.96 0.33
CA ASN A 41 -15.98 6.28 -0.94
C ASN A 41 -14.69 5.84 -1.64
N ILE A 42 -13.69 6.71 -1.69
CA ILE A 42 -12.37 6.42 -2.26
C ILE A 42 -11.69 5.28 -1.50
N GLN A 43 -11.77 5.29 -0.17
CA GLN A 43 -11.22 4.25 0.71
C GLN A 43 -11.85 2.88 0.43
N ARG A 44 -13.18 2.82 0.25
CA ARG A 44 -13.86 1.56 -0.13
C ARG A 44 -13.41 1.06 -1.50
N ALA A 45 -13.32 1.94 -2.49
CA ALA A 45 -12.85 1.59 -3.83
C ALA A 45 -11.38 1.11 -3.81
N PHE A 46 -10.55 1.72 -2.97
CA PHE A 46 -9.16 1.31 -2.79
C PHE A 46 -9.06 -0.07 -2.12
N SER A 47 -9.81 -0.29 -1.05
CA SER A 47 -9.87 -1.60 -0.37
C SER A 47 -10.33 -2.70 -1.32
N GLN A 48 -11.35 -2.44 -2.14
CA GLN A 48 -11.79 -3.38 -3.17
C GLN A 48 -10.71 -3.64 -4.22
N THR A 49 -10.03 -2.60 -4.70
CA THR A 49 -8.95 -2.72 -5.69
C THR A 49 -7.80 -3.61 -5.19
N VAL A 50 -7.42 -3.46 -3.92
CA VAL A 50 -6.37 -4.29 -3.31
C VAL A 50 -6.86 -5.72 -3.14
N SER A 51 -8.09 -5.92 -2.65
CA SER A 51 -8.70 -7.25 -2.53
C SER A 51 -8.78 -7.97 -3.87
N ASP A 52 -9.21 -7.28 -4.93
CA ASP A 52 -9.31 -7.84 -6.28
C ASP A 52 -7.92 -8.23 -6.84
N ALA A 53 -6.88 -7.44 -6.54
CA ALA A 53 -5.53 -7.80 -6.93
C ALA A 53 -5.04 -9.07 -6.22
N LEU A 54 -5.20 -9.14 -4.90
CA LEU A 54 -4.73 -10.28 -4.09
C LEU A 54 -5.50 -11.58 -4.36
N ASN A 55 -6.70 -11.50 -4.91
CA ASN A 55 -7.53 -12.64 -5.29
C ASN A 55 -7.60 -12.88 -6.80
N ASP A 56 -6.75 -12.21 -7.58
CA ASP A 56 -6.72 -12.34 -9.03
C ASP A 56 -6.19 -13.75 -9.43
N PRO A 57 -6.97 -14.60 -10.13
CA PRO A 57 -6.53 -15.94 -10.48
C PRO A 57 -5.44 -15.95 -11.56
N ASP A 58 -5.28 -14.85 -12.27
CA ASP A 58 -4.35 -14.71 -13.39
C ASP A 58 -3.03 -14.03 -13.01
N GLU A 59 -2.96 -13.39 -11.85
CA GLU A 59 -1.78 -12.67 -11.37
C GLU A 59 -1.48 -12.95 -9.90
N ASP A 60 -0.23 -13.28 -9.57
CA ASP A 60 0.24 -13.49 -8.20
C ASP A 60 0.76 -12.18 -7.63
N TRP A 61 -0.09 -11.47 -6.87
CA TRP A 61 0.29 -10.22 -6.24
C TRP A 61 0.99 -10.43 -4.90
N THR A 62 2.14 -9.79 -4.74
CA THR A 62 2.95 -9.76 -3.52
C THR A 62 3.17 -8.32 -3.06
N SER A 63 3.80 -8.14 -1.91
CA SER A 63 4.04 -6.82 -1.33
C SER A 63 5.37 -6.72 -0.60
N GLY A 64 5.83 -5.50 -0.38
CA GLY A 64 7.03 -5.18 0.36
C GLY A 64 8.32 -5.62 -0.32
N TRP A 65 9.41 -5.52 0.43
CA TRP A 65 10.74 -5.82 -0.09
C TRP A 65 10.92 -7.30 -0.50
N LEU A 66 10.36 -8.23 0.27
CA LEU A 66 10.40 -9.66 -0.08
C LEU A 66 9.60 -9.94 -1.35
N GLY A 67 8.45 -9.27 -1.54
CA GLY A 67 7.67 -9.34 -2.76
C GLY A 67 8.46 -8.81 -3.97
N ASN A 68 9.17 -7.71 -3.82
CA ASN A 68 10.06 -7.19 -4.88
C ASN A 68 11.13 -8.21 -5.28
N MET A 69 11.78 -8.84 -4.29
CA MET A 69 12.75 -9.91 -4.58
C MET A 69 12.08 -11.05 -5.34
N TRP A 70 10.93 -11.51 -4.86
CA TRP A 70 10.20 -12.61 -5.49
C TRP A 70 9.88 -12.33 -6.95
N VAL A 71 9.31 -11.15 -7.25
CA VAL A 71 8.99 -10.71 -8.63
C VAL A 71 10.23 -10.65 -9.52
N ASN A 72 11.38 -10.19 -8.99
CA ASN A 72 12.60 -10.05 -9.77
C ASN A 72 13.31 -11.38 -10.05
N PHE A 73 13.05 -12.42 -9.27
CA PHE A 73 13.66 -13.74 -9.46
C PHE A 73 12.76 -14.75 -10.18
N HIS A 74 11.51 -14.40 -10.44
CA HIS A 74 10.55 -15.26 -11.11
C HIS A 74 9.98 -14.58 -12.35
N GLU A 75 9.92 -15.30 -13.45
CA GLU A 75 9.26 -14.85 -14.68
C GLU A 75 7.78 -15.25 -14.65
N GLY A 76 6.92 -14.44 -15.29
CA GLY A 76 5.53 -14.79 -15.51
C GLY A 76 4.49 -13.92 -14.83
N LYS A 77 3.59 -14.52 -14.06
CA LYS A 77 2.39 -13.89 -13.51
C LYS A 77 2.64 -13.05 -12.25
N GLN A 78 3.85 -13.07 -11.70
CA GLN A 78 4.18 -12.37 -10.45
C GLN A 78 4.08 -10.86 -10.62
N ARG A 79 3.41 -10.24 -9.67
CA ARG A 79 3.26 -8.80 -9.53
C ARG A 79 3.63 -8.39 -8.10
N GLY A 80 4.00 -7.14 -7.88
CA GLY A 80 4.29 -6.67 -6.52
C GLY A 80 5.28 -5.53 -6.43
N LEU A 81 5.87 -5.10 -7.56
CA LEU A 81 6.73 -3.92 -7.57
C LEU A 81 5.90 -2.67 -7.26
N CYS A 82 6.48 -1.71 -6.56
CA CYS A 82 5.74 -0.51 -6.12
C CYS A 82 5.09 0.26 -7.28
N TYR A 83 5.74 0.30 -8.46
CA TYR A 83 5.13 0.94 -9.63
C TYR A 83 3.95 0.14 -10.21
N GLN A 84 3.94 -1.22 -10.08
CA GLN A 84 2.80 -2.07 -10.48
C GLN A 84 1.62 -1.82 -9.54
N TRP A 85 1.84 -1.82 -8.22
CA TRP A 85 0.83 -1.43 -7.24
C TRP A 85 0.26 -0.03 -7.49
N LYS A 86 1.13 0.96 -7.71
CA LYS A 86 0.69 2.32 -8.09
C LYS A 86 -0.25 2.29 -9.29
N TYR A 87 0.10 1.53 -10.34
CA TYR A 87 -0.71 1.45 -11.54
C TYR A 87 -2.06 0.77 -11.28
N ARG A 88 -2.07 -0.36 -10.57
CA ARG A 88 -3.29 -1.09 -10.21
C ARG A 88 -4.24 -0.22 -9.39
N ILE A 89 -3.71 0.45 -8.36
CA ILE A 89 -4.46 1.36 -7.50
C ILE A 89 -5.05 2.51 -8.32
N HIS A 90 -4.21 3.21 -9.10
CA HIS A 90 -4.68 4.32 -9.92
C HIS A 90 -5.85 3.92 -10.82
N THR A 91 -5.72 2.80 -11.51
CA THR A 91 -6.77 2.31 -12.44
C THR A 91 -8.04 1.95 -11.69
N GLY A 92 -7.92 1.24 -10.56
CA GLY A 92 -9.07 0.76 -9.79
C GLY A 92 -9.86 1.86 -9.09
N VAL A 93 -9.19 2.93 -8.62
CA VAL A 93 -9.89 4.02 -7.89
C VAL A 93 -10.30 5.20 -8.77
N LYS A 94 -9.77 5.31 -9.99
CA LYS A 94 -9.89 6.50 -10.84
C LYS A 94 -11.32 6.97 -11.04
N SER A 95 -12.22 6.05 -11.40
CA SER A 95 -13.63 6.38 -11.64
C SER A 95 -14.32 6.93 -10.38
N THR A 96 -14.06 6.29 -9.24
CA THR A 96 -14.62 6.71 -7.94
C THR A 96 -14.07 8.08 -7.54
N VAL A 97 -12.76 8.31 -7.66
CA VAL A 97 -12.13 9.60 -7.33
C VAL A 97 -12.77 10.73 -8.15
N HIS A 98 -12.90 10.55 -9.46
CA HIS A 98 -13.52 11.56 -10.32
C HIS A 98 -15.02 11.77 -10.02
N ALA A 99 -15.75 10.71 -9.73
CA ALA A 99 -17.17 10.80 -9.35
C ALA A 99 -17.40 11.59 -8.05
N GLN A 100 -16.40 11.59 -7.15
CA GLN A 100 -16.40 12.42 -5.94
C GLN A 100 -15.93 13.86 -6.19
N GLY A 101 -15.56 14.22 -7.41
CA GLY A 101 -15.00 15.53 -7.76
C GLY A 101 -13.54 15.72 -7.30
N TRP A 102 -12.89 14.65 -6.89
CA TRP A 102 -11.48 14.65 -6.53
C TRP A 102 -10.59 14.35 -7.74
N GLN A 103 -9.30 14.58 -7.57
CA GLN A 103 -8.27 14.27 -8.57
C GLN A 103 -7.23 13.30 -8.00
N LEU A 104 -6.49 12.68 -8.91
CA LEU A 104 -5.41 11.75 -8.54
C LEU A 104 -4.20 11.93 -9.46
N THR A 105 -3.02 11.65 -8.90
CA THR A 105 -1.73 11.66 -9.59
C THR A 105 -0.78 10.65 -8.95
N GLY A 106 0.28 10.28 -9.65
CA GLY A 106 1.33 9.47 -9.07
C GLY A 106 2.33 10.32 -8.28
N ILE A 107 2.96 9.68 -7.29
CA ILE A 107 4.12 10.22 -6.58
C ILE A 107 5.23 9.18 -6.61
N VAL A 108 6.47 9.66 -6.67
CA VAL A 108 7.69 8.86 -6.53
C VAL A 108 8.69 9.56 -5.64
N ILE A 109 9.34 8.83 -4.76
CA ILE A 109 10.53 9.26 -4.00
C ILE A 109 11.74 8.45 -4.47
N ASN A 110 12.94 8.99 -4.30
CA ASN A 110 14.20 8.35 -4.68
C ASN A 110 14.25 7.87 -6.14
N LYS A 111 13.61 8.57 -7.05
CA LYS A 111 13.54 8.19 -8.47
C LYS A 111 14.92 7.96 -9.05
N GLY A 112 15.15 6.74 -9.58
CA GLY A 112 16.42 6.32 -10.17
C GLY A 112 17.50 6.00 -9.14
N ALA A 113 17.18 5.90 -7.86
CA ALA A 113 18.12 5.59 -6.78
C ALA A 113 17.59 4.44 -5.89
N ASP A 114 18.46 3.93 -5.02
CA ASP A 114 18.07 2.92 -4.03
C ASP A 114 16.93 3.42 -3.15
N GLY A 115 15.94 2.55 -2.94
CA GLY A 115 14.75 2.88 -2.18
C GLY A 115 13.73 3.72 -2.99
N GLU A 116 13.78 3.65 -4.32
CA GLU A 116 12.71 4.20 -5.16
C GLU A 116 11.38 3.59 -4.76
N HIS A 117 10.40 4.46 -4.48
CA HIS A 117 9.08 4.03 -4.10
C HIS A 117 7.99 4.89 -4.71
N HIS A 118 6.94 4.22 -5.20
CA HIS A 118 5.83 4.79 -5.93
C HIS A 118 4.52 4.61 -5.17
N ALA A 119 3.64 5.61 -5.23
CA ALA A 119 2.29 5.54 -4.71
C ALA A 119 1.33 6.42 -5.53
N VAL A 120 0.05 6.47 -5.13
CA VAL A 120 -0.98 7.33 -5.72
C VAL A 120 -1.37 8.40 -4.72
N ILE A 121 -1.40 9.66 -5.15
CA ILE A 121 -2.01 10.76 -4.39
C ILE A 121 -3.45 10.96 -4.86
N VAL A 122 -4.38 11.16 -3.92
CA VAL A 122 -5.72 11.67 -4.15
C VAL A 122 -5.92 12.96 -3.37
N TYR A 123 -6.64 13.93 -3.97
CA TYR A 123 -6.81 15.24 -3.37
C TYR A 123 -8.07 15.95 -3.88
N ASP A 124 -8.59 16.87 -3.07
CA ASP A 124 -9.69 17.75 -3.44
C ASP A 124 -9.15 19.01 -4.16
N PRO A 125 -9.36 19.17 -5.48
CA PRO A 125 -8.84 20.30 -6.26
C PRO A 125 -9.47 21.65 -5.87
N LYS A 126 -10.59 21.65 -5.13
CA LYS A 126 -11.19 22.88 -4.59
C LYS A 126 -10.41 23.42 -3.40
N ARG A 127 -9.62 22.59 -2.72
CA ARG A 127 -8.90 22.91 -1.50
C ARG A 127 -7.39 23.03 -1.69
N ILE A 128 -6.84 22.40 -2.74
CA ILE A 128 -5.40 22.48 -3.05
C ILE A 128 -5.14 22.31 -4.55
N GLN A 129 -4.26 23.12 -5.10
CA GLN A 129 -3.82 23.01 -6.49
C GLN A 129 -2.73 21.95 -6.65
N THR A 130 -2.65 21.31 -7.82
CA THR A 130 -1.66 20.26 -8.14
C THR A 130 -0.21 20.72 -7.86
N ALA A 131 0.12 21.96 -8.20
CA ALA A 131 1.46 22.53 -7.98
C ALA A 131 1.86 22.65 -6.50
N GLN A 132 0.88 22.63 -5.59
CA GLN A 132 1.08 22.78 -4.15
C GLN A 132 1.11 21.44 -3.40
N LEU A 133 0.81 20.32 -4.06
CA LEU A 133 0.63 19.02 -3.41
C LEU A 133 1.84 18.63 -2.56
N LEU A 134 3.07 18.77 -3.08
CA LEU A 134 4.28 18.38 -2.36
C LEU A 134 4.58 19.25 -1.11
N HIS A 135 3.88 20.35 -0.95
CA HIS A 135 3.96 21.25 0.21
C HIS A 135 2.73 21.15 1.11
N ALA A 136 1.85 20.17 0.86
CA ALA A 136 0.62 19.98 1.61
C ALA A 136 0.91 19.66 3.09
N THR A 137 0.17 20.31 3.96
CA THR A 137 0.18 20.05 5.41
C THR A 137 -0.89 19.00 5.77
N VAL A 138 -0.82 18.45 6.98
CA VAL A 138 -1.84 17.52 7.52
C VAL A 138 -3.25 18.11 7.61
N LYS A 139 -3.39 19.44 7.48
CA LYS A 139 -4.71 20.11 7.46
C LYS A 139 -5.35 20.14 6.07
N GLN A 140 -4.61 19.77 5.03
CA GLN A 140 -5.09 19.77 3.66
C GLN A 140 -5.48 18.36 3.24
N PRO A 141 -6.57 18.17 2.47
CA PRO A 141 -7.05 16.85 2.08
C PRO A 141 -6.22 16.28 0.92
N VAL A 142 -4.99 15.90 1.23
CA VAL A 142 -4.04 15.24 0.34
C VAL A 142 -3.65 13.93 0.97
N PHE A 143 -4.05 12.83 0.35
CA PHE A 143 -3.84 11.49 0.87
C PHE A 143 -3.04 10.64 -0.11
N VAL A 144 -2.20 9.78 0.43
CA VAL A 144 -1.43 8.79 -0.32
C VAL A 144 -2.04 7.42 -0.12
N LEU A 145 -2.38 6.77 -1.22
CA LEU A 145 -2.85 5.39 -1.28
C LEU A 145 -1.65 4.49 -1.61
N ASP A 146 -1.27 3.63 -0.66
CA ASP A 146 -0.10 2.76 -0.79
C ASP A 146 -0.41 1.35 -0.27
N ALA A 147 -0.45 0.36 -1.16
CA ALA A 147 -0.64 -1.04 -0.79
C ALA A 147 0.67 -1.84 -0.82
N TRP A 148 1.75 -1.28 -1.39
CA TRP A 148 2.97 -2.03 -1.60
C TRP A 148 3.63 -2.51 -0.31
N ARG A 149 3.58 -1.73 0.77
CA ARG A 149 4.35 -2.04 1.99
C ARG A 149 3.94 -3.35 2.64
N GLN A 150 2.64 -3.61 2.71
CA GLN A 150 2.07 -4.74 3.47
C GLN A 150 1.02 -5.53 2.69
N GLY A 151 0.73 -5.17 1.44
CA GLY A 151 -0.39 -5.76 0.70
C GLY A 151 -1.76 -5.31 1.24
N MET A 152 -1.81 -4.16 1.93
CA MET A 152 -3.01 -3.63 2.56
C MET A 152 -3.36 -2.25 1.99
N PRO A 153 -4.64 -1.87 1.97
CA PRO A 153 -5.07 -0.57 1.46
C PRO A 153 -4.81 0.57 2.45
N ASP A 154 -3.54 0.87 2.69
CA ASP A 154 -3.11 1.89 3.63
C ASP A 154 -3.29 3.30 3.07
N ILE A 155 -3.87 4.21 3.86
CA ILE A 155 -4.07 5.62 3.53
C ILE A 155 -3.29 6.49 4.51
N TYR A 156 -2.45 7.37 3.97
CA TYR A 156 -1.60 8.27 4.75
C TYR A 156 -1.87 9.73 4.39
N PHE A 157 -1.65 10.65 5.30
CA PHE A 157 -1.31 12.01 4.89
C PHE A 157 0.02 11.99 4.13
N LEU A 158 0.20 12.92 3.20
CA LEU A 158 1.45 12.97 2.43
C LEU A 158 2.69 13.11 3.33
N SER A 159 2.61 13.95 4.37
CA SER A 159 3.71 14.13 5.33
C SER A 159 4.04 12.85 6.11
N GLU A 160 3.03 12.06 6.49
CA GLU A 160 3.22 10.77 7.16
C GLU A 160 3.91 9.76 6.22
N TRP A 161 3.43 9.68 4.98
CA TRP A 161 4.01 8.77 3.99
C TRP A 161 5.47 9.08 3.69
N LEU A 162 5.83 10.37 3.57
CA LEU A 162 7.21 10.82 3.39
C LEU A 162 8.10 10.46 4.57
N GLN A 163 7.59 10.47 5.80
CA GLN A 163 8.33 10.08 7.01
C GLN A 163 8.60 8.56 7.08
N LEU A 164 7.82 7.73 6.39
CA LEU A 164 8.05 6.29 6.33
C LEU A 164 9.32 5.93 5.54
N ALA A 165 9.79 6.82 4.68
CA ALA A 165 11.06 6.65 3.98
C ALA A 165 12.21 6.98 4.93
N ARG A 166 13.01 5.97 5.29
CA ARG A 166 14.16 6.15 6.20
C ARG A 166 15.19 7.15 5.69
N HIS A 167 15.36 7.21 4.36
CA HIS A 167 16.30 8.12 3.69
C HIS A 167 15.71 8.55 2.35
N ILE A 168 15.39 9.83 2.21
CA ILE A 168 15.02 10.43 0.93
C ILE A 168 16.29 11.06 0.35
N ARG A 169 16.89 10.40 -0.63
CA ARG A 169 18.07 10.89 -1.37
C ARG A 169 17.67 11.78 -2.54
N VAL A 170 16.57 11.40 -3.21
CA VAL A 170 15.99 12.19 -4.31
C VAL A 170 14.61 12.65 -3.85
N PRO A 171 14.34 13.97 -3.84
CA PRO A 171 13.06 14.52 -3.40
C PRO A 171 11.86 13.92 -4.10
N ALA A 172 10.71 13.97 -3.43
CA ALA A 172 9.44 13.54 -3.99
C ALA A 172 9.10 14.32 -5.27
N GLN A 173 8.55 13.62 -6.26
CA GLN A 173 8.12 14.16 -7.53
C GLN A 173 6.73 13.65 -7.87
N LEU A 174 5.89 14.55 -8.41
CA LEU A 174 4.63 14.14 -9.03
C LEU A 174 4.91 13.53 -10.40
N ILE A 175 4.21 12.45 -10.72
CA ILE A 175 4.37 11.75 -12.00
C ILE A 175 3.01 11.47 -12.64
N ASN A 176 2.92 11.71 -13.94
CA ASN A 176 1.75 11.26 -14.70
C ASN A 176 1.76 9.73 -14.81
N ILE A 177 0.65 9.12 -14.44
CA ILE A 177 0.47 7.67 -14.55
C ILE A 177 -0.01 7.37 -15.98
N LYS A 178 0.95 7.06 -16.85
CA LYS A 178 0.66 6.49 -18.18
C LYS A 178 0.52 4.97 -18.03
N GLN A 179 -0.36 4.36 -18.82
CA GLN A 179 -0.39 2.90 -18.93
C GLN A 179 1.03 2.39 -19.29
N PRO A 180 1.54 1.35 -18.62
CA PRO A 180 2.70 0.67 -19.14
C PRO A 180 2.34 0.20 -20.56
N VAL A 181 3.23 0.49 -21.50
CA VAL A 181 3.13 -0.12 -22.83
C VAL A 181 3.16 -1.61 -22.56
N SER A 182 2.11 -2.32 -22.97
CA SER A 182 2.09 -3.79 -22.92
C SER A 182 3.30 -4.26 -23.72
N LEU A 183 4.31 -4.75 -23.04
CA LEU A 183 5.36 -5.53 -23.67
C LEU A 183 4.69 -6.88 -24.01
N ASN A 184 4.24 -6.98 -25.27
CA ASN A 184 3.82 -8.24 -25.86
C ASN A 184 5.00 -9.19 -25.98
#